data_2befdd17cc1d9fdd4178100e9de11bde
#
_entry.id   2befdd17cc1d9fdd4178100e9de11bde
#
_cell.length_a   1.000
_cell.length_b   1.000
_cell.length_c   1.000
_cell.angle_alpha   90.00
_cell.angle_beta   90.00
_cell.angle_gamma   90.00
#
_symmetry.space_group_name_H-M   'P 1'
#
loop_
_entity.id
_entity.type
_entity.pdbx_description
1 polymer ?
#
loop_
_entity_poly.entity_id
_entity_poly.type
_entity_poly.pdbx_seq_one_letter_code
_entity_poly.pdbx_strand_id
1 'polypeptide(L)'
;EALSEFIDGAQAVCAAVDAEYVGGDLDTHSEFTIATTAIGAVDESVDRAGATPGNRVVVTGRFGRSAAALRYFEQEAFDTANDLFQFTPRVDTGRTLAGAATAMMDSSDGLARSLHQLAEASDCGFAINRAAVPVADALSEVADDREDRWEAAVHFGEDFELVATVPAVRLDDMRAASPTPLTEIGRVVADDEGVSVDGEPLADRGYTHS
;
A
#
# COMPACT_ATOMS: atom_id res chain seq x y z
N GLU A 1 3.90 17.11 26.25
CA GLU A 1 2.58 17.09 25.62
C GLU A 1 2.66 16.29 24.31
N ALA A 2 3.34 16.73 23.26
CA ALA A 2 3.43 16.02 21.97
C ALA A 2 3.92 14.56 22.06
N LEU A 3 4.91 14.27 22.91
CA LEU A 3 5.38 12.90 23.12
C LEU A 3 4.30 12.01 23.77
N SER A 4 3.53 12.53 24.74
CA SER A 4 2.45 11.77 25.35
C SER A 4 1.36 11.47 24.34
N GLU A 5 0.98 12.45 23.54
CA GLU A 5 -0.01 12.30 22.45
C GLU A 5 0.45 11.27 21.40
N PHE A 6 1.74 11.27 21.05
CA PHE A 6 2.31 10.26 20.17
C PHE A 6 2.20 8.84 20.76
N ILE A 7 2.58 8.66 22.03
CA ILE A 7 2.52 7.37 22.71
C ILE A 7 1.07 6.88 22.80
N ASP A 8 0.14 7.75 23.16
CA ASP A 8 -1.29 7.42 23.22
C ASP A 8 -1.82 6.99 21.85
N GLY A 9 -1.41 7.68 20.78
CA GLY A 9 -1.75 7.32 19.39
C GLY A 9 -1.15 5.97 19.00
N ALA A 10 0.13 5.72 19.30
CA ALA A 10 0.79 4.44 19.01
C ALA A 10 0.11 3.28 19.76
N GLN A 11 -0.25 3.46 21.03
CA GLN A 11 -1.00 2.46 21.79
C GLN A 11 -2.38 2.19 21.18
N ALA A 12 -3.08 3.22 20.73
CA ALA A 12 -4.40 3.07 20.10
C ALA A 12 -4.31 2.29 18.79
N VAL A 13 -3.29 2.55 17.95
CA VAL A 13 -3.07 1.78 16.72
C VAL A 13 -2.69 0.34 17.01
N CYS A 14 -1.80 0.09 17.98
CA CYS A 14 -1.46 -1.27 18.41
C CYS A 14 -2.70 -2.04 18.87
N ALA A 15 -3.51 -1.44 19.73
CA ALA A 15 -4.75 -2.06 20.21
C ALA A 15 -5.74 -2.36 19.09
N ALA A 16 -5.82 -1.52 18.06
CA ALA A 16 -6.70 -1.72 16.91
C ALA A 16 -6.32 -2.91 16.03
N VAL A 17 -5.08 -3.41 16.12
CA VAL A 17 -4.56 -4.54 15.35
C VAL A 17 -4.19 -5.74 16.23
N ASP A 18 -4.65 -5.75 17.48
CA ASP A 18 -4.40 -6.81 18.45
C ASP A 18 -2.90 -7.01 18.75
N ALA A 19 -2.17 -5.88 18.81
CA ALA A 19 -0.76 -5.80 19.18
C ALA A 19 -0.57 -5.02 20.47
N GLU A 20 0.60 -5.18 21.11
CA GLU A 20 0.97 -4.43 22.33
C GLU A 20 2.10 -3.45 22.05
N TYR A 21 1.96 -2.22 22.54
CA TYR A 21 3.07 -1.28 22.63
C TYR A 21 3.91 -1.61 23.87
N VAL A 22 5.05 -2.24 23.67
CA VAL A 22 5.86 -2.78 24.79
C VAL A 22 6.93 -1.82 25.30
N GLY A 23 7.10 -0.67 24.67
CA GLY A 23 8.03 0.38 25.14
C GLY A 23 8.85 0.99 24.02
N GLY A 24 9.79 1.82 24.42
CA GLY A 24 10.72 2.53 23.54
C GLY A 24 11.82 3.20 24.35
N ASP A 25 12.78 3.77 23.66
CA ASP A 25 13.84 4.59 24.22
C ASP A 25 13.75 6.01 23.69
N LEU A 26 14.21 6.98 24.47
CA LEU A 26 14.12 8.39 24.15
C LEU A 26 15.51 9.02 24.25
N ASP A 27 15.88 9.74 23.21
CA ASP A 27 17.08 10.56 23.21
C ASP A 27 16.74 12.01 22.78
N THR A 28 17.63 12.93 23.06
CA THR A 28 17.47 14.32 22.69
C THR A 28 18.11 14.57 21.33
N HIS A 29 17.31 15.00 20.36
CA HIS A 29 17.75 15.35 19.01
C HIS A 29 17.20 16.72 18.58
N SER A 30 17.81 17.31 17.57
CA SER A 30 17.37 18.59 17.00
C SER A 30 16.07 18.47 16.18
N GLU A 31 15.74 17.26 15.73
CA GLU A 31 14.57 16.95 14.92
C GLU A 31 13.76 15.84 15.58
N PHE A 32 12.43 15.89 15.42
CA PHE A 32 11.56 14.83 15.89
C PHE A 32 11.70 13.61 14.94
N THR A 33 12.39 12.59 15.42
CA THR A 33 12.65 11.36 14.65
C THR A 33 12.06 10.17 15.39
N ILE A 34 11.37 9.31 14.67
CA ILE A 34 10.79 8.07 15.19
C ILE A 34 11.31 6.88 14.39
N ALA A 35 11.79 5.86 15.09
CA ALA A 35 12.06 4.55 14.54
C ALA A 35 11.20 3.51 15.26
N THR A 36 10.43 2.73 14.52
CA THR A 36 9.57 1.68 15.08
C THR A 36 10.09 0.31 14.73
N THR A 37 9.91 -0.64 15.66
CA THR A 37 10.22 -2.06 15.43
C THR A 37 9.03 -2.89 15.86
N ALA A 38 8.51 -3.73 14.98
CA ALA A 38 7.49 -4.71 15.28
C ALA A 38 8.12 -6.11 15.38
N ILE A 39 7.70 -6.87 16.38
CA ILE A 39 8.14 -8.26 16.59
C ILE A 39 6.88 -9.13 16.68
N GLY A 40 6.87 -10.24 15.96
CA GLY A 40 5.78 -11.20 15.98
C GLY A 40 6.26 -12.60 15.62
N ALA A 41 5.39 -13.58 15.83
CA ALA A 41 5.58 -14.95 15.38
C ALA A 41 4.64 -15.24 14.21
N VAL A 42 5.12 -15.96 13.23
CA VAL A 42 4.37 -16.38 12.06
C VAL A 42 4.75 -17.83 11.72
N ASP A 43 3.77 -18.66 11.37
CA ASP A 43 4.03 -20.05 10.94
C ASP A 43 4.55 -20.08 9.50
N GLU A 44 3.93 -19.31 8.59
CA GLU A 44 4.35 -19.15 7.20
C GLU A 44 4.29 -17.65 6.84
N SER A 45 5.41 -17.10 6.35
CA SER A 45 5.47 -15.73 5.85
C SER A 45 5.07 -15.67 4.38
N VAL A 46 4.42 -14.57 4.00
CA VAL A 46 4.25 -14.23 2.59
C VAL A 46 5.24 -13.13 2.27
N ASP A 47 6.20 -13.45 1.44
CA ASP A 47 7.28 -12.55 1.07
C ASP A 47 6.91 -11.74 -0.20
N ARG A 48 7.80 -10.84 -0.63
CA ARG A 48 7.70 -10.16 -1.92
C ARG A 48 7.95 -11.10 -3.10
N ALA A 49 8.66 -12.21 -2.86
CA ALA A 49 8.98 -13.26 -3.84
C ALA A 49 7.88 -14.32 -3.86
N GLY A 50 7.59 -14.89 -5.05
CA GLY A 50 6.67 -16.03 -5.20
C GLY A 50 5.50 -15.76 -6.17
N ALA A 51 5.40 -14.56 -6.75
CA ALA A 51 4.46 -14.30 -7.83
C ALA A 51 4.81 -15.18 -9.04
N THR A 52 3.79 -15.76 -9.67
CA THR A 52 3.98 -16.62 -10.85
C THR A 52 3.04 -16.20 -11.98
N PRO A 53 3.46 -16.30 -13.26
CA PRO A 53 2.60 -15.99 -14.40
C PRO A 53 1.23 -16.68 -14.31
N GLY A 54 0.16 -15.90 -14.53
CA GLY A 54 -1.23 -16.33 -14.38
C GLY A 54 -1.87 -16.01 -13.04
N ASN A 55 -1.09 -15.66 -11.99
CA ASN A 55 -1.66 -15.10 -10.77
C ASN A 55 -2.38 -13.78 -11.06
N ARG A 56 -3.39 -13.45 -10.26
CA ARG A 56 -4.08 -12.18 -10.29
C ARG A 56 -3.38 -11.19 -9.38
N VAL A 57 -3.27 -9.95 -9.82
CA VAL A 57 -2.77 -8.84 -9.01
C VAL A 57 -3.95 -8.17 -8.35
N VAL A 58 -3.95 -8.14 -7.03
CA VAL A 58 -5.02 -7.54 -6.23
C VAL A 58 -4.46 -6.45 -5.31
N VAL A 59 -5.28 -5.45 -5.05
CA VAL A 59 -4.97 -4.39 -4.11
C VAL A 59 -6.12 -4.18 -3.13
N THR A 60 -5.79 -3.67 -1.95
CA THR A 60 -6.78 -3.18 -0.99
C THR A 60 -7.08 -1.71 -1.22
N GLY A 61 -8.19 -1.23 -0.70
CA GLY A 61 -8.56 0.18 -0.59
C GLY A 61 -8.41 1.00 -1.88
N ARG A 62 -7.83 2.20 -1.76
CA ARG A 62 -7.70 3.17 -2.87
C ARG A 62 -6.38 3.92 -2.79
N PHE A 63 -5.79 4.22 -3.93
CA PHE A 63 -4.53 4.95 -4.06
C PHE A 63 -4.73 6.45 -4.25
N GLY A 64 -3.71 7.22 -3.85
CA GLY A 64 -3.69 8.68 -3.99
C GLY A 64 -4.42 9.43 -2.89
N ARG A 65 -4.79 8.77 -1.80
CA ARG A 65 -5.39 9.41 -0.64
C ARG A 65 -4.39 10.34 0.05
N SER A 66 -3.16 9.90 0.24
CA SER A 66 -2.10 10.69 0.85
C SER A 66 -1.65 11.84 -0.04
N ALA A 67 -1.63 11.66 -1.36
CA ALA A 67 -1.41 12.74 -2.32
C ALA A 67 -2.51 13.82 -2.23
N ALA A 68 -3.77 13.40 -2.11
CA ALA A 68 -4.87 14.34 -1.91
C ALA A 68 -4.73 15.09 -0.57
N ALA A 69 -4.40 14.39 0.51
CA ALA A 69 -4.18 14.99 1.83
C ALA A 69 -3.11 16.09 1.79
N LEU A 70 -1.97 15.83 1.13
CA LEU A 70 -0.92 16.83 0.98
C LEU A 70 -1.43 18.09 0.28
N ARG A 71 -2.19 17.94 -0.80
CA ARG A 71 -2.78 19.08 -1.53
C ARG A 71 -3.80 19.84 -0.71
N TYR A 72 -4.56 19.17 0.16
CA TYR A 72 -5.44 19.84 1.10
C TYR A 72 -4.68 20.59 2.20
N PHE A 73 -3.52 20.08 2.65
CA PHE A 73 -2.63 20.83 3.54
C PHE A 73 -2.10 22.11 2.88
N GLU A 74 -1.72 22.05 1.61
CA GLU A 74 -1.28 23.22 0.83
C GLU A 74 -2.40 24.26 0.66
N GLN A 75 -3.66 23.83 0.67
CA GLN A 75 -4.85 24.68 0.61
C GLN A 75 -5.34 25.13 2.00
N GLU A 76 -4.60 24.83 3.08
CA GLU A 76 -4.94 25.11 4.47
C GLU A 76 -6.25 24.42 4.94
N ALA A 77 -6.70 23.38 4.25
CA ALA A 77 -7.85 22.55 4.61
C ALA A 77 -7.46 21.44 5.59
N PHE A 78 -6.93 21.83 6.75
CA PHE A 78 -6.25 20.94 7.69
C PHE A 78 -7.13 19.80 8.22
N ASP A 79 -8.41 20.04 8.50
CA ASP A 79 -9.31 18.98 9.00
C ASP A 79 -9.49 17.87 7.96
N THR A 80 -9.77 18.22 6.70
CA THR A 80 -9.89 17.26 5.60
C THR A 80 -8.58 16.52 5.35
N ALA A 81 -7.46 17.23 5.38
CA ALA A 81 -6.14 16.65 5.19
C ALA A 81 -5.82 15.62 6.29
N ASN A 82 -6.06 15.96 7.54
CA ASN A 82 -5.84 15.07 8.68
C ASN A 82 -6.73 13.81 8.60
N ASP A 83 -8.00 13.95 8.24
CA ASP A 83 -8.93 12.82 8.07
C ASP A 83 -8.46 11.86 6.96
N LEU A 84 -7.91 12.40 5.88
CA LEU A 84 -7.35 11.60 4.80
C LEU A 84 -6.06 10.88 5.19
N PHE A 85 -5.22 11.44 6.06
CA PHE A 85 -4.02 10.78 6.56
C PHE A 85 -4.31 9.69 7.59
N GLN A 86 -5.48 9.67 8.20
CA GLN A 86 -5.90 8.60 9.12
C GLN A 86 -6.36 7.38 8.32
N PHE A 87 -5.47 6.43 8.11
CA PHE A 87 -5.82 5.17 7.43
C PHE A 87 -6.06 4.03 8.41
N THR A 88 -6.91 3.09 8.02
CA THR A 88 -7.13 1.85 8.76
C THR A 88 -6.04 0.85 8.42
N PRO A 89 -5.27 0.32 9.38
CA PRO A 89 -4.26 -0.70 9.13
C PRO A 89 -4.84 -1.94 8.44
N ARG A 90 -4.10 -2.50 7.48
CA ARG A 90 -4.55 -3.66 6.68
C ARG A 90 -4.09 -5.00 7.26
N VAL A 91 -3.80 -5.05 8.56
CA VAL A 91 -3.26 -6.25 9.24
C VAL A 91 -4.20 -7.45 9.11
N ASP A 92 -5.49 -7.30 9.39
CA ASP A 92 -6.46 -8.41 9.28
C ASP A 92 -6.65 -8.88 7.84
N THR A 93 -6.60 -7.94 6.89
CA THR A 93 -6.62 -8.29 5.46
C THR A 93 -5.35 -9.02 5.07
N GLY A 94 -4.18 -8.58 5.53
CA GLY A 94 -2.91 -9.27 5.31
C GLY A 94 -2.93 -10.69 5.85
N ARG A 95 -3.42 -10.90 7.07
CA ARG A 95 -3.61 -12.25 7.66
C ARG A 95 -4.54 -13.12 6.81
N THR A 96 -5.63 -12.56 6.31
CA THR A 96 -6.56 -13.29 5.43
C THR A 96 -5.90 -13.68 4.12
N LEU A 97 -5.19 -12.74 3.48
CA LEU A 97 -4.50 -12.97 2.22
C LEU A 97 -3.36 -13.99 2.36
N ALA A 98 -2.68 -14.06 3.51
CA ALA A 98 -1.61 -15.01 3.75
C ALA A 98 -2.02 -16.46 3.49
N GLY A 99 -3.30 -16.80 3.62
CA GLY A 99 -3.83 -18.14 3.29
C GLY A 99 -3.82 -18.52 1.81
N ALA A 100 -3.54 -17.57 0.89
CA ALA A 100 -3.56 -17.83 -0.56
C ALA A 100 -2.63 -16.92 -1.37
N ALA A 101 -2.15 -15.82 -0.84
CA ALA A 101 -1.23 -14.94 -1.56
C ALA A 101 0.09 -15.65 -1.84
N THR A 102 0.60 -15.45 -3.04
CA THR A 102 1.90 -15.97 -3.47
C THR A 102 3.04 -14.97 -3.28
N ALA A 103 2.72 -13.68 -3.34
CA ALA A 103 3.60 -12.58 -2.94
C ALA A 103 2.75 -11.43 -2.42
N MET A 104 3.29 -10.63 -1.48
CA MET A 104 2.57 -9.52 -0.89
C MET A 104 3.52 -8.47 -0.32
N MET A 105 3.13 -7.21 -0.41
CA MET A 105 3.76 -6.10 0.29
C MET A 105 2.77 -4.94 0.49
N ASP A 106 3.11 -3.99 1.34
CA ASP A 106 2.42 -2.70 1.41
C ASP A 106 2.95 -1.72 0.35
N SER A 107 2.13 -0.76 -0.01
CA SER A 107 2.51 0.33 -0.93
C SER A 107 2.84 1.59 -0.13
N SER A 108 4.09 1.67 0.36
CA SER A 108 4.65 2.85 1.02
C SER A 108 5.22 3.86 0.03
N ASP A 109 5.93 3.39 -0.99
CA ASP A 109 6.65 4.24 -1.95
C ASP A 109 5.88 4.49 -3.25
N GLY A 110 4.61 4.08 -3.30
CA GLY A 110 3.73 4.17 -4.46
C GLY A 110 3.51 2.83 -5.16
N LEU A 111 2.35 2.71 -5.82
CA LEU A 111 1.93 1.47 -6.47
C LEU A 111 2.93 1.03 -7.56
N ALA A 112 3.43 1.96 -8.38
CA ALA A 112 4.41 1.65 -9.42
C ALA A 112 5.66 1.01 -8.83
N ARG A 113 6.22 1.62 -7.78
CA ARG A 113 7.40 1.09 -7.10
C ARG A 113 7.15 -0.29 -6.50
N SER A 114 5.99 -0.48 -5.86
CA SER A 114 5.61 -1.79 -5.29
C SER A 114 5.50 -2.88 -6.36
N LEU A 115 4.93 -2.58 -7.52
CA LEU A 115 4.83 -3.52 -8.63
C LEU A 115 6.22 -3.92 -9.16
N HIS A 116 7.14 -2.96 -9.32
CA HIS A 116 8.52 -3.25 -9.72
C HIS A 116 9.27 -4.08 -8.69
N GLN A 117 9.12 -3.79 -7.40
CA GLN A 117 9.76 -4.55 -6.32
C GLN A 117 9.24 -6.00 -6.24
N LEU A 118 7.94 -6.21 -6.45
CA LEU A 118 7.36 -7.56 -6.52
C LEU A 118 7.84 -8.32 -7.77
N ALA A 119 7.93 -7.62 -8.91
CA ALA A 119 8.43 -8.18 -10.16
C ALA A 119 9.88 -8.65 -10.04
N GLU A 120 10.75 -7.78 -9.53
CA GLU A 120 12.16 -8.06 -9.29
C GLU A 120 12.35 -9.23 -8.31
N ALA A 121 11.60 -9.23 -7.19
CA ALA A 121 11.70 -10.28 -6.19
C ALA A 121 11.19 -11.65 -6.67
N SER A 122 10.33 -11.67 -7.69
CA SER A 122 9.66 -12.88 -8.19
C SER A 122 10.15 -13.33 -9.57
N ASP A 123 11.10 -12.63 -10.19
CA ASP A 123 11.56 -12.88 -11.57
C ASP A 123 10.38 -12.96 -12.56
N CYS A 124 9.50 -11.95 -12.55
CA CYS A 124 8.29 -11.92 -13.37
C CYS A 124 7.94 -10.50 -13.83
N GLY A 125 6.91 -10.36 -14.67
CA GLY A 125 6.32 -9.10 -15.08
C GLY A 125 4.89 -8.92 -14.57
N PHE A 126 4.35 -7.71 -14.74
CA PHE A 126 2.97 -7.36 -14.36
C PHE A 126 2.27 -6.63 -15.50
N ALA A 127 1.09 -7.11 -15.89
CA ALA A 127 0.21 -6.42 -16.84
C ALA A 127 -1.00 -5.85 -16.09
N ILE A 128 -1.02 -4.53 -15.93
CA ILE A 128 -2.01 -3.80 -15.14
C ILE A 128 -3.03 -3.12 -16.05
N ASN A 129 -4.28 -3.12 -15.63
CA ASN A 129 -5.36 -2.37 -16.25
C ASN A 129 -5.54 -1.04 -15.50
N ARG A 130 -5.22 0.09 -16.14
CA ARG A 130 -5.35 1.44 -15.59
C ARG A 130 -6.76 1.71 -15.04
N ALA A 131 -7.79 1.29 -15.77
CA ALA A 131 -9.18 1.53 -15.39
C ALA A 131 -9.62 0.73 -14.15
N ALA A 132 -8.91 -0.33 -13.81
CA ALA A 132 -9.20 -1.17 -12.66
C ALA A 132 -8.51 -0.67 -11.36
N VAL A 133 -7.49 0.18 -11.46
CA VAL A 133 -6.80 0.72 -10.28
C VAL A 133 -7.75 1.65 -9.51
N PRO A 134 -8.07 1.32 -8.25
CA PRO A 134 -8.98 2.14 -7.46
C PRO A 134 -8.27 3.42 -6.98
N VAL A 135 -8.75 4.58 -7.42
CA VAL A 135 -8.22 5.89 -7.04
C VAL A 135 -9.15 6.57 -6.05
N ALA A 136 -8.59 7.24 -5.03
CA ALA A 136 -9.34 7.96 -4.02
C ALA A 136 -10.19 9.08 -4.63
N ASP A 137 -11.46 9.18 -4.19
CA ASP A 137 -12.38 10.19 -4.70
C ASP A 137 -11.88 11.62 -4.39
N ALA A 138 -11.32 11.82 -3.19
CA ALA A 138 -10.73 13.09 -2.77
C ALA A 138 -9.63 13.59 -3.72
N LEU A 139 -8.84 12.68 -4.32
CA LEU A 139 -7.83 13.07 -5.30
C LEU A 139 -8.46 13.66 -6.58
N SER A 140 -9.66 13.23 -6.94
CA SER A 140 -10.38 13.78 -8.10
C SER A 140 -10.85 15.23 -7.91
N GLU A 141 -10.93 15.68 -6.66
CA GLU A 141 -11.34 17.04 -6.32
C GLU A 141 -10.18 18.05 -6.37
N VAL A 142 -8.94 17.55 -6.20
CA VAL A 142 -7.73 18.37 -6.09
C VAL A 142 -6.71 18.13 -7.20
N ALA A 143 -6.94 17.18 -8.09
CA ALA A 143 -6.09 16.94 -9.24
C ALA A 143 -6.40 17.92 -10.37
N ASP A 144 -5.35 18.39 -11.06
CA ASP A 144 -5.47 19.32 -12.17
C ASP A 144 -6.20 18.72 -13.37
N ASP A 145 -5.89 17.47 -13.68
CA ASP A 145 -6.50 16.71 -14.77
C ASP A 145 -6.43 15.18 -14.51
N ARG A 146 -6.82 14.39 -15.52
CA ARG A 146 -6.84 12.92 -15.43
C ARG A 146 -5.44 12.30 -15.36
N GLU A 147 -4.45 12.93 -15.99
CA GLU A 147 -3.08 12.44 -15.97
C GLU A 147 -2.41 12.75 -14.65
N ASP A 148 -2.55 13.97 -14.13
CA ASP A 148 -2.09 14.36 -12.81
C ASP A 148 -2.71 13.48 -11.71
N ARG A 149 -4.00 13.20 -11.82
CA ARG A 149 -4.68 12.25 -10.91
C ARG A 149 -4.06 10.86 -10.97
N TRP A 150 -3.72 10.37 -12.15
CA TRP A 150 -3.07 9.07 -12.32
C TRP A 150 -1.65 9.07 -11.75
N GLU A 151 -0.85 10.03 -12.11
CA GLU A 151 0.53 10.18 -11.61
C GLU A 151 0.55 10.24 -10.08
N ALA A 152 -0.31 11.05 -9.47
CA ALA A 152 -0.40 11.16 -8.02
C ALA A 152 -0.87 9.86 -7.35
N ALA A 153 -1.81 9.12 -7.95
CA ALA A 153 -2.28 7.87 -7.38
C ALA A 153 -1.25 6.75 -7.44
N VAL A 154 -0.38 6.74 -8.46
CA VAL A 154 0.46 5.57 -8.75
C VAL A 154 1.90 5.77 -8.24
N HIS A 155 2.38 7.01 -8.19
CA HIS A 155 3.78 7.30 -7.87
C HIS A 155 4.00 8.04 -6.55
N PHE A 156 2.98 8.62 -5.91
CA PHE A 156 3.18 9.41 -4.69
C PHE A 156 3.56 8.55 -3.49
N GLY A 157 2.82 7.47 -3.24
CA GLY A 157 3.04 6.59 -2.08
C GLY A 157 2.26 6.98 -0.82
N GLU A 158 2.70 6.43 0.32
CA GLU A 158 2.13 6.62 1.67
C GLU A 158 0.64 6.28 1.81
N ASP A 159 0.09 5.48 0.89
CA ASP A 159 -1.29 4.99 1.00
C ASP A 159 -1.38 3.73 1.90
N PHE A 160 -0.27 3.00 2.07
CA PHE A 160 -0.14 1.79 2.89
C PHE A 160 -1.21 0.73 2.59
N GLU A 161 -1.67 0.69 1.36
CA GLU A 161 -2.54 -0.38 0.88
C GLU A 161 -1.72 -1.61 0.54
N LEU A 162 -2.30 -2.80 0.67
CA LEU A 162 -1.62 -4.04 0.29
C LEU A 162 -1.71 -4.25 -1.22
N VAL A 163 -0.58 -4.68 -1.78
CA VAL A 163 -0.46 -5.20 -3.14
C VAL A 163 -0.10 -6.67 -3.04
N ALA A 164 -0.91 -7.55 -3.58
CA ALA A 164 -0.70 -8.99 -3.49
C ALA A 164 -0.95 -9.70 -4.81
N THR A 165 -0.34 -10.87 -4.96
CA THR A 165 -0.63 -11.79 -6.05
C THR A 165 -1.32 -13.04 -5.51
N VAL A 166 -2.38 -13.50 -6.19
CA VAL A 166 -3.20 -14.65 -5.76
C VAL A 166 -3.43 -15.57 -6.95
N PRO A 167 -3.41 -16.90 -6.78
CA PRO A 167 -3.86 -17.82 -7.81
C PRO A 167 -5.28 -17.49 -8.27
N ALA A 168 -5.53 -17.47 -9.58
CA ALA A 168 -6.83 -17.08 -10.11
C ALA A 168 -8.01 -17.86 -9.52
N VAL A 169 -7.80 -19.13 -9.21
CA VAL A 169 -8.81 -20.02 -8.62
C VAL A 169 -9.13 -19.71 -7.15
N ARG A 170 -8.31 -18.90 -6.47
CA ARG A 170 -8.49 -18.52 -5.06
C ARG A 170 -9.05 -17.11 -4.89
N LEU A 171 -9.15 -16.33 -5.98
CA LEU A 171 -9.51 -14.92 -5.93
C LEU A 171 -10.89 -14.68 -5.29
N ASP A 172 -11.90 -15.43 -5.70
CA ASP A 172 -13.26 -15.23 -5.20
C ASP A 172 -13.39 -15.62 -3.72
N ASP A 173 -12.69 -16.67 -3.30
CA ASP A 173 -12.63 -17.06 -1.89
C ASP A 173 -11.96 -15.95 -1.04
N MET A 174 -10.89 -15.37 -1.56
CA MET A 174 -10.17 -14.28 -0.88
C MET A 174 -11.02 -13.00 -0.80
N ARG A 175 -11.73 -12.66 -1.88
CA ARG A 175 -12.68 -11.53 -1.86
C ARG A 175 -13.78 -11.71 -0.82
N ALA A 176 -14.32 -12.93 -0.73
CA ALA A 176 -15.38 -13.24 0.23
C ALA A 176 -14.89 -13.22 1.70
N ALA A 177 -13.66 -13.62 1.95
CA ALA A 177 -13.06 -13.69 3.29
C ALA A 177 -12.45 -12.38 3.76
N SER A 178 -12.05 -11.49 2.86
CA SER A 178 -11.34 -10.26 3.19
C SER A 178 -12.23 -9.23 3.88
N PRO A 179 -11.82 -8.68 5.02
CA PRO A 179 -12.55 -7.59 5.68
C PRO A 179 -12.48 -6.25 4.90
N THR A 180 -11.48 -6.11 4.03
CA THR A 180 -11.34 -4.95 3.14
C THR A 180 -11.61 -5.38 1.70
N PRO A 181 -12.34 -4.60 0.89
CA PRO A 181 -12.56 -4.92 -0.51
C PRO A 181 -11.25 -5.15 -1.27
N LEU A 182 -11.17 -6.25 -2.02
CA LEU A 182 -10.04 -6.59 -2.88
C LEU A 182 -10.38 -6.28 -4.33
N THR A 183 -9.60 -5.40 -4.93
CA THR A 183 -9.74 -5.04 -6.35
C THR A 183 -8.67 -5.74 -7.17
N GLU A 184 -9.08 -6.55 -8.16
CA GLU A 184 -8.16 -7.08 -9.18
C GLU A 184 -7.80 -5.95 -10.14
N ILE A 185 -6.50 -5.67 -10.23
CA ILE A 185 -5.98 -4.60 -11.09
C ILE A 185 -5.19 -5.13 -12.29
N GLY A 186 -4.91 -6.43 -12.35
CA GLY A 186 -4.12 -7.01 -13.42
C GLY A 186 -3.75 -8.47 -13.19
N ARG A 187 -2.71 -8.88 -13.89
CA ARG A 187 -2.15 -10.24 -13.81
C ARG A 187 -0.63 -10.25 -13.83
N VAL A 188 -0.08 -11.31 -13.27
CA VAL A 188 1.34 -11.63 -13.40
C VAL A 188 1.60 -12.22 -14.80
N VAL A 189 2.66 -11.77 -15.43
CA VAL A 189 3.12 -12.18 -16.77
C VAL A 189 4.57 -12.66 -16.71
N ALA A 190 5.13 -13.10 -17.85
CA ALA A 190 6.53 -13.50 -17.90
C ALA A 190 7.47 -12.30 -17.68
N ASP A 191 8.69 -12.55 -17.20
CA ASP A 191 9.69 -11.53 -16.87
C ASP A 191 10.02 -10.62 -18.08
N ASP A 192 10.14 -11.20 -19.26
CA ASP A 192 10.44 -10.49 -20.50
C ASP A 192 9.34 -9.51 -20.96
N GLU A 193 8.13 -9.60 -20.41
CA GLU A 193 7.05 -8.64 -20.64
C GLU A 193 7.18 -7.40 -19.73
N GLY A 194 7.96 -7.47 -18.66
CA GLY A 194 8.19 -6.37 -17.72
C GLY A 194 6.92 -5.91 -16.99
N VAL A 195 6.96 -4.70 -16.42
CA VAL A 195 5.82 -4.08 -15.75
C VAL A 195 5.16 -3.07 -16.68
N SER A 196 3.87 -3.27 -16.97
CA SER A 196 3.13 -2.45 -17.94
C SER A 196 1.72 -2.08 -17.45
N VAL A 197 1.21 -0.95 -17.95
CA VAL A 197 -0.16 -0.47 -17.76
C VAL A 197 -0.79 -0.29 -19.13
N ASP A 198 -1.89 -1.00 -19.39
CA ASP A 198 -2.59 -1.01 -20.68
C ASP A 198 -1.66 -1.31 -21.89
N GLY A 199 -0.59 -2.09 -21.65
CA GLY A 199 0.41 -2.48 -22.64
C GLY A 199 1.59 -1.50 -22.81
N GLU A 200 1.58 -0.36 -22.14
CA GLU A 200 2.70 0.59 -22.13
C GLU A 200 3.58 0.37 -20.89
N PRO A 201 4.91 0.47 -21.00
CA PRO A 201 5.80 0.30 -19.86
C PRO A 201 5.47 1.26 -18.71
N LEU A 202 5.34 0.74 -17.50
CA LEU A 202 5.22 1.55 -16.30
C LEU A 202 6.61 1.96 -15.81
N ALA A 203 6.84 3.25 -15.64
CA ALA A 203 8.10 3.73 -15.10
C ALA A 203 8.26 3.33 -13.63
N ASP A 204 9.46 2.83 -13.28
CA ASP A 204 9.84 2.57 -11.88
C ASP A 204 10.13 3.92 -11.20
N ARG A 205 9.08 4.57 -10.75
CA ARG A 205 9.11 5.83 -10.03
C ARG A 205 8.30 5.71 -8.75
N GLY A 206 8.75 6.36 -7.71
CA GLY A 206 8.12 6.40 -6.41
C GLY A 206 8.96 7.22 -5.46
N TYR A 207 8.58 7.25 -4.20
CA TYR A 207 9.39 7.90 -3.19
C TYR A 207 10.73 7.16 -3.04
N THR A 208 11.83 7.90 -3.03
CA THR A 208 13.17 7.36 -2.77
C THR A 208 13.81 8.13 -1.62
N HIS A 209 14.25 7.42 -0.60
CA HIS A 209 15.07 7.99 0.46
C HIS A 209 16.43 8.40 -0.13
N SER A 210 16.70 9.69 -0.23
CA SER A 210 17.97 10.25 -0.69
C SER A 210 18.88 10.55 0.49
#